data_ff57eaed3680c8d950883adb0e0b4b5f
#
_entry.id   ff57eaed3680c8d950883adb0e0b4b5f
#
_cell.length_a   1.000
_cell.length_b   1.000
_cell.length_c   1.000
_cell.angle_alpha   90.00
_cell.angle_beta   90.00
_cell.angle_gamma   90.00
#
_symmetry.space_group_name_H-M   'P 1'
#
loop_
_entity.id
_entity.type
_entity.pdbx_description
1 polymer ?
#
loop_
_entity_poly.entity_id
_entity_poly.type
_entity_poly.pdbx_seq_one_letter_code
_entity_poly.pdbx_strand_id
1 'polypeptide(L)'
;RLRLAGTARLLAAGSRRMAEGEYGVRLPLLERDELGELALHFNRLAEALEKVEKTRAELIGTVAHELRTPLAALQGYAEGLMDGVLSKEKAAEGILREVKAMRRLVEDLSLVSRVEAKAVEIRPKPLDPKGLLEEALARFQSAFQAKGVALSLEAQDPLPQVWADEERVLQVLANLLTNALRHTPQGGEVRLRAFRQGEAVAFQVADTGPGIPEEHLPHIFERFYRVDKARSRKEGGSGVGLTVAK
;
A
#
# COMPACT_ATOMS: atom_id res chain seq x y z
N ARG A 1 31.03 -11.84 -40.56
CA ARG A 1 31.83 -12.18 -39.37
C ARG A 1 32.24 -10.94 -38.53
N LEU A 2 32.64 -9.84 -39.17
CA LEU A 2 33.06 -8.60 -38.49
C LEU A 2 31.89 -7.92 -37.72
N ARG A 3 30.68 -7.92 -38.29
CA ARG A 3 29.47 -7.32 -37.65
C ARG A 3 29.00 -8.07 -36.44
N LEU A 4 28.97 -9.42 -36.50
CA LEU A 4 28.64 -10.28 -35.34
C LEU A 4 29.56 -10.01 -34.14
N ALA A 5 30.86 -9.86 -34.39
CA ALA A 5 31.83 -9.54 -33.33
C ALA A 5 31.59 -8.15 -32.70
N GLY A 6 31.12 -7.18 -33.48
CA GLY A 6 30.78 -5.84 -33.00
C GLY A 6 29.58 -5.85 -32.07
N THR A 7 28.48 -6.49 -32.47
CA THR A 7 27.24 -6.58 -31.66
C THR A 7 27.45 -7.41 -30.40
N ALA A 8 28.21 -8.50 -30.49
CA ALA A 8 28.57 -9.31 -29.32
C ALA A 8 29.40 -8.51 -28.29
N ARG A 9 30.31 -7.64 -28.76
CA ARG A 9 31.08 -6.75 -27.87
C ARG A 9 30.21 -5.71 -27.22
N LEU A 10 29.23 -5.12 -27.93
CA LEU A 10 28.28 -4.16 -27.35
C LEU A 10 27.38 -4.83 -26.30
N LEU A 11 26.89 -6.04 -26.57
CA LEU A 11 26.15 -6.85 -25.61
C LEU A 11 26.96 -7.14 -24.34
N ALA A 12 28.23 -7.59 -24.53
CA ALA A 12 29.12 -7.88 -23.41
C ALA A 12 29.43 -6.62 -22.57
N ALA A 13 29.68 -5.49 -23.22
CA ALA A 13 29.91 -4.20 -22.56
C ALA A 13 28.65 -3.71 -21.82
N GLY A 14 27.48 -3.79 -22.46
CA GLY A 14 26.19 -3.43 -21.86
C GLY A 14 25.86 -4.30 -20.66
N SER A 15 26.07 -5.62 -20.76
CA SER A 15 25.84 -6.57 -19.66
C SER A 15 26.76 -6.30 -18.47
N ARG A 16 28.02 -5.93 -18.71
CA ARG A 16 28.97 -5.56 -17.65
C ARG A 16 28.51 -4.30 -16.92
N ARG A 17 28.16 -3.25 -17.65
CA ARG A 17 27.66 -2.01 -17.07
C ARG A 17 26.36 -2.25 -16.28
N MET A 18 25.47 -3.11 -16.79
CA MET A 18 24.25 -3.48 -16.09
C MET A 18 24.55 -4.25 -14.81
N ALA A 19 25.56 -5.13 -14.80
CA ALA A 19 26.02 -5.83 -13.59
C ALA A 19 26.63 -4.88 -12.55
N GLU A 20 27.17 -3.75 -12.98
CA GLU A 20 27.69 -2.66 -12.14
C GLU A 20 26.59 -1.70 -11.63
N GLY A 21 25.31 -1.96 -11.98
CA GLY A 21 24.17 -1.15 -11.55
C GLY A 21 23.77 -0.01 -12.51
N GLU A 22 24.38 0.07 -13.69
CA GLU A 22 24.03 1.06 -14.70
C GLU A 22 22.84 0.59 -15.56
N TYR A 23 21.63 0.60 -15.02
CA TYR A 23 20.43 0.08 -15.69
C TYR A 23 19.90 0.99 -16.81
N GLY A 24 20.38 2.23 -16.92
CA GLY A 24 20.06 3.15 -18.02
C GLY A 24 20.70 2.80 -19.37
N VAL A 25 21.55 1.77 -19.41
CA VAL A 25 22.21 1.30 -20.65
C VAL A 25 21.16 0.80 -21.64
N ARG A 26 21.30 1.26 -22.90
CA ARG A 26 20.50 0.75 -24.02
C ARG A 26 21.41 0.38 -25.17
N LEU A 27 21.14 -0.75 -25.80
CA LEU A 27 21.83 -1.20 -26.99
C LEU A 27 21.14 -0.63 -28.23
N PRO A 28 21.89 -0.20 -29.26
CA PRO A 28 21.31 0.26 -30.50
C PRO A 28 20.59 -0.89 -31.23
N LEU A 29 19.40 -0.62 -31.73
CA LEU A 29 18.64 -1.56 -32.56
C LEU A 29 19.04 -1.35 -34.04
N LEU A 30 20.14 -1.94 -34.43
CA LEU A 30 20.75 -1.67 -35.76
C LEU A 30 20.24 -2.60 -36.86
N GLU A 31 19.72 -3.77 -36.54
CA GLU A 31 19.36 -4.81 -37.51
C GLU A 31 18.01 -5.48 -37.16
N ARG A 32 17.36 -6.08 -38.18
CA ARG A 32 16.12 -6.85 -38.03
C ARG A 32 16.43 -8.36 -38.16
N ASP A 33 17.42 -8.80 -37.42
CA ASP A 33 17.85 -10.18 -37.32
C ASP A 33 17.85 -10.65 -35.87
N GLU A 34 18.34 -11.84 -35.59
CA GLU A 34 18.39 -12.46 -34.27
C GLU A 34 19.21 -11.60 -33.27
N LEU A 35 20.18 -10.83 -33.74
CA LEU A 35 20.96 -9.93 -32.88
C LEU A 35 20.17 -8.66 -32.52
N GLY A 36 19.36 -8.17 -33.44
CA GLY A 36 18.43 -7.07 -33.18
C GLY A 36 17.35 -7.48 -32.15
N GLU A 37 16.84 -8.70 -32.27
CA GLU A 37 15.91 -9.27 -31.31
C GLU A 37 16.56 -9.40 -29.91
N LEU A 38 17.78 -9.90 -29.85
CA LEU A 38 18.55 -10.00 -28.60
C LEU A 38 18.81 -8.62 -27.98
N ALA A 39 19.14 -7.61 -28.76
CA ALA A 39 19.31 -6.24 -28.29
C ALA A 39 18.00 -5.66 -27.74
N LEU A 40 16.86 -5.98 -28.39
CA LEU A 40 15.53 -5.59 -27.91
C LEU A 40 15.21 -6.22 -26.56
N HIS A 41 15.45 -7.52 -26.41
CA HIS A 41 15.26 -8.22 -25.15
C HIS A 41 16.17 -7.69 -24.03
N PHE A 42 17.43 -7.40 -24.35
CA PHE A 42 18.35 -6.75 -23.43
C PHE A 42 17.81 -5.40 -22.96
N ASN A 43 17.35 -4.55 -23.87
CA ASN A 43 16.81 -3.23 -23.54
C ASN A 43 15.56 -3.33 -22.66
N ARG A 44 14.67 -4.30 -22.93
CA ARG A 44 13.50 -4.57 -22.07
C ARG A 44 13.90 -5.01 -20.66
N LEU A 45 14.92 -5.87 -20.57
CA LEU A 45 15.46 -6.30 -19.27
C LEU A 45 16.08 -5.12 -18.51
N ALA A 46 16.89 -4.29 -19.19
CA ALA A 46 17.48 -3.10 -18.59
C ALA A 46 16.42 -2.12 -18.09
N GLU A 47 15.37 -1.88 -18.88
CA GLU A 47 14.23 -1.04 -18.48
C GLU A 47 13.48 -1.59 -17.26
N ALA A 48 13.25 -2.91 -17.21
CA ALA A 48 12.62 -3.56 -16.08
C ALA A 48 13.46 -3.44 -14.81
N LEU A 49 14.78 -3.63 -14.90
CA LEU A 49 15.70 -3.48 -13.77
C LEU A 49 15.80 -2.02 -13.31
N GLU A 50 15.87 -1.06 -14.23
CA GLU A 50 15.88 0.37 -13.92
C GLU A 50 14.61 0.77 -13.14
N LYS A 51 13.45 0.28 -13.59
CA LYS A 51 12.18 0.51 -12.90
C LYS A 51 12.15 -0.09 -11.50
N VAL A 52 12.63 -1.31 -11.34
CA VAL A 52 12.71 -1.99 -10.04
C VAL A 52 13.61 -1.20 -9.07
N GLU A 53 14.80 -0.81 -9.53
CA GLU A 53 15.75 -0.06 -8.70
C GLU A 53 15.25 1.34 -8.33
N LYS A 54 14.62 2.03 -9.28
CA LYS A 54 13.97 3.32 -9.02
C LYS A 54 12.87 3.18 -7.96
N THR A 55 11.99 2.20 -8.11
CA THR A 55 10.92 1.92 -7.15
C THR A 55 11.47 1.60 -5.76
N ARG A 56 12.57 0.83 -5.70
CA ARG A 56 13.25 0.50 -4.44
C ARG A 56 13.85 1.74 -3.77
N ALA A 57 14.53 2.60 -4.54
CA ALA A 57 15.11 3.85 -4.02
C ALA A 57 14.02 4.81 -3.50
N GLU A 58 12.91 4.95 -4.23
CA GLU A 58 11.75 5.75 -3.81
C GLU A 58 11.15 5.21 -2.52
N LEU A 59 11.00 3.88 -2.39
CA LEU A 59 10.51 3.22 -1.18
C LEU A 59 11.39 3.56 0.03
N ILE A 60 12.72 3.36 -0.09
CA ILE A 60 13.67 3.65 0.99
C ILE A 60 13.61 5.14 1.38
N GLY A 61 13.57 6.04 0.42
CA GLY A 61 13.47 7.48 0.65
C GLY A 61 12.19 7.86 1.40
N THR A 62 11.07 7.28 1.00
CA THR A 62 9.77 7.51 1.65
C THR A 62 9.75 6.96 3.08
N VAL A 63 10.25 5.74 3.28
CA VAL A 63 10.36 5.13 4.62
C VAL A 63 11.21 5.98 5.54
N ALA A 64 12.36 6.43 5.08
CA ALA A 64 13.23 7.32 5.85
C ALA A 64 12.53 8.62 6.23
N HIS A 65 11.74 9.19 5.32
CA HIS A 65 10.95 10.40 5.59
C HIS A 65 9.84 10.15 6.61
N GLU A 66 9.08 9.08 6.44
CA GLU A 66 7.97 8.71 7.34
C GLU A 66 8.44 8.29 8.75
N LEU A 67 9.67 7.79 8.89
CA LEU A 67 10.28 7.50 10.19
C LEU A 67 10.86 8.75 10.88
N ARG A 68 11.37 9.71 10.11
CA ARG A 68 11.99 10.94 10.68
C ARG A 68 11.00 11.75 11.52
N THR A 69 9.76 11.83 11.08
CA THR A 69 8.71 12.63 11.76
C THR A 69 8.40 12.11 13.17
N PRO A 70 8.03 10.82 13.39
CA PRO A 70 7.79 10.30 14.73
C PRO A 70 9.05 10.30 15.58
N LEU A 71 10.25 10.09 15.01
CA LEU A 71 11.51 10.17 15.75
C LEU A 71 11.76 11.57 16.28
N ALA A 72 11.52 12.62 15.48
CA ALA A 72 11.64 14.02 15.92
C ALA A 72 10.62 14.33 17.03
N ALA A 73 9.39 13.82 16.92
CA ALA A 73 8.38 13.99 17.95
C ALA A 73 8.77 13.26 19.26
N LEU A 74 9.28 12.03 19.17
CA LEU A 74 9.81 11.30 20.35
C LEU A 74 10.93 12.07 21.05
N GLN A 75 11.87 12.61 20.27
CA GLN A 75 12.93 13.46 20.80
C GLN A 75 12.34 14.70 21.51
N GLY A 76 11.40 15.39 20.89
CA GLY A 76 10.74 16.56 21.49
C GLY A 76 10.00 16.25 22.80
N TYR A 77 9.33 15.09 22.89
CA TYR A 77 8.70 14.64 24.14
C TYR A 77 9.73 14.33 25.23
N ALA A 78 10.84 13.69 24.86
CA ALA A 78 11.92 13.37 25.78
C ALA A 78 12.59 14.66 26.32
N GLU A 79 12.96 15.59 25.44
CA GLU A 79 13.54 16.89 25.79
C GLU A 79 12.57 17.72 26.66
N GLY A 80 11.29 17.81 26.26
CA GLY A 80 10.28 18.53 27.04
C GLY A 80 10.03 17.96 28.44
N LEU A 81 10.20 16.63 28.60
CA LEU A 81 10.16 15.99 29.91
C LEU A 81 11.41 16.30 30.73
N MET A 82 12.60 16.27 30.12
CA MET A 82 13.88 16.58 30.80
C MET A 82 13.94 18.04 31.25
N ASP A 83 13.46 18.96 30.45
CA ASP A 83 13.41 20.39 30.71
C ASP A 83 12.28 20.82 31.67
N GLY A 84 11.42 19.84 32.06
CA GLY A 84 10.28 20.12 32.97
C GLY A 84 9.13 20.89 32.32
N VAL A 85 9.16 21.05 30.98
CA VAL A 85 8.12 21.76 30.20
C VAL A 85 6.87 20.87 30.03
N LEU A 86 7.05 19.55 29.96
CA LEU A 86 5.98 18.58 29.84
C LEU A 86 5.84 17.74 31.11
N SER A 87 4.59 17.48 31.53
CA SER A 87 4.33 16.50 32.58
C SER A 87 4.68 15.09 32.11
N LYS A 88 4.98 14.21 33.09
CA LYS A 88 5.30 12.80 32.81
C LYS A 88 4.19 12.10 32.02
N GLU A 89 2.93 12.39 32.37
CA GLU A 89 1.74 11.81 31.74
C GLU A 89 1.64 12.24 30.27
N LYS A 90 1.76 13.52 29.99
CA LYS A 90 1.70 14.07 28.64
C LYS A 90 2.85 13.55 27.75
N ALA A 91 4.06 13.51 28.29
CA ALA A 91 5.21 12.96 27.59
C ALA A 91 5.03 11.46 27.28
N ALA A 92 4.57 10.67 28.28
CA ALA A 92 4.33 9.24 28.10
C ALA A 92 3.23 8.96 27.05
N GLU A 93 2.12 9.69 27.10
CA GLU A 93 1.04 9.57 26.09
C GLU A 93 1.55 9.91 24.68
N GLY A 94 2.32 10.99 24.54
CA GLY A 94 2.93 11.38 23.28
C GLY A 94 3.88 10.32 22.74
N ILE A 95 4.79 9.83 23.57
CA ILE A 95 5.75 8.77 23.22
C ILE A 95 5.01 7.50 22.80
N LEU A 96 4.02 7.03 23.57
CA LEU A 96 3.26 5.84 23.22
C LEU A 96 2.49 5.97 21.90
N ARG A 97 1.96 7.16 21.60
CA ARG A 97 1.30 7.44 20.33
C ARG A 97 2.27 7.30 19.15
N GLU A 98 3.45 7.89 19.24
CA GLU A 98 4.46 7.82 18.19
C GLU A 98 5.02 6.39 18.02
N VAL A 99 5.26 5.67 19.11
CA VAL A 99 5.69 4.26 19.07
C VAL A 99 4.64 3.40 18.36
N LYS A 100 3.35 3.60 18.64
CA LYS A 100 2.27 2.87 17.96
C LYS A 100 2.24 3.21 16.45
N ALA A 101 2.47 4.47 16.08
CA ALA A 101 2.52 4.88 14.68
C ALA A 101 3.71 4.22 13.94
N MET A 102 4.89 4.20 14.56
CA MET A 102 6.07 3.54 14.00
C MET A 102 5.87 2.02 13.86
N ARG A 103 5.27 1.38 14.84
CA ARG A 103 4.95 -0.06 14.77
C ARG A 103 4.06 -0.37 13.57
N ARG A 104 2.99 0.40 13.36
CA ARG A 104 2.11 0.25 12.19
C ARG A 104 2.87 0.41 10.88
N LEU A 105 3.75 1.42 10.79
CA LEU A 105 4.56 1.63 9.60
C LEU A 105 5.45 0.41 9.30
N VAL A 106 6.08 -0.17 10.31
CA VAL A 106 6.92 -1.39 10.18
C VAL A 106 6.08 -2.60 9.74
N GLU A 107 4.90 -2.80 10.33
CA GLU A 107 3.96 -3.87 9.95
C GLU A 107 3.51 -3.73 8.50
N ASP A 108 3.14 -2.52 8.07
CA ASP A 108 2.73 -2.21 6.70
C ASP A 108 3.88 -2.46 5.70
N LEU A 109 5.09 -2.03 6.02
CA LEU A 109 6.28 -2.29 5.21
C LEU A 109 6.61 -3.78 5.09
N SER A 110 6.53 -4.50 6.20
CA SER A 110 6.73 -5.94 6.22
C SER A 110 5.70 -6.65 5.33
N LEU A 111 4.46 -6.21 5.35
CA LEU A 111 3.40 -6.78 4.52
C LEU A 111 3.62 -6.49 3.04
N VAL A 112 3.95 -5.24 2.68
CA VAL A 112 4.30 -4.87 1.29
C VAL A 112 5.46 -5.70 0.78
N SER A 113 6.52 -5.84 1.56
CA SER A 113 7.70 -6.64 1.21
C SER A 113 7.32 -8.11 0.94
N ARG A 114 6.45 -8.71 1.77
CA ARG A 114 5.99 -10.09 1.57
C ARG A 114 5.10 -10.25 0.33
N VAL A 115 4.22 -9.29 0.07
CA VAL A 115 3.37 -9.30 -1.13
C VAL A 115 4.22 -9.21 -2.39
N GLU A 116 5.23 -8.33 -2.42
CA GLU A 116 6.14 -8.19 -3.56
C GLU A 116 7.01 -9.41 -3.80
N ALA A 117 7.49 -10.03 -2.74
CA ALA A 117 8.25 -11.28 -2.82
C ALA A 117 7.36 -12.48 -3.22
N LYS A 118 6.04 -12.29 -3.43
CA LYS A 118 5.05 -13.37 -3.62
C LYS A 118 5.13 -14.44 -2.52
N ALA A 119 5.57 -14.03 -1.32
CA ALA A 119 5.75 -14.90 -0.17
C ALA A 119 4.47 -15.03 0.68
N VAL A 120 3.37 -14.42 0.24
CA VAL A 120 2.07 -14.54 0.91
C VAL A 120 1.43 -15.84 0.45
N GLU A 121 1.41 -16.82 1.33
CA GLU A 121 0.64 -18.05 1.12
C GLU A 121 -0.85 -17.71 1.21
N ILE A 122 -1.60 -17.98 0.14
CA ILE A 122 -3.04 -17.79 0.09
C ILE A 122 -3.70 -19.17 0.26
N ARG A 123 -4.62 -19.26 1.22
CA ARG A 123 -5.36 -20.49 1.55
C ARG A 123 -6.85 -20.31 1.25
N PRO A 124 -7.26 -20.42 -0.01
CA PRO A 124 -8.64 -20.20 -0.40
C PRO A 124 -9.53 -21.36 0.06
N LYS A 125 -10.73 -21.00 0.49
CA LYS A 125 -11.82 -21.91 0.85
C LYS A 125 -13.16 -21.32 0.44
N PRO A 126 -14.24 -22.10 0.34
CA PRO A 126 -15.58 -21.57 0.15
C PRO A 126 -16.00 -20.73 1.35
N LEU A 127 -16.43 -19.49 1.11
CA LEU A 127 -16.83 -18.54 2.14
C LEU A 127 -18.21 -17.97 1.83
N ASP A 128 -18.98 -17.71 2.88
CA ASP A 128 -20.23 -16.96 2.80
C ASP A 128 -19.92 -15.44 2.77
N PRO A 129 -20.26 -14.72 1.68
CA PRO A 129 -20.01 -13.29 1.57
C PRO A 129 -20.67 -12.46 2.69
N LYS A 130 -21.87 -12.84 3.08
CA LYS A 130 -22.61 -12.14 4.14
C LYS A 130 -21.91 -12.31 5.49
N GLY A 131 -21.49 -13.53 5.80
CA GLY A 131 -20.74 -13.83 7.02
C GLY A 131 -19.44 -13.04 7.15
N LEU A 132 -18.71 -12.85 6.04
CA LEU A 132 -17.50 -12.01 6.01
C LEU A 132 -17.81 -10.54 6.36
N LEU A 133 -18.88 -10.00 5.81
CA LEU A 133 -19.29 -8.62 6.12
C LEU A 133 -19.79 -8.47 7.56
N GLU A 134 -20.52 -9.45 8.08
CA GLU A 134 -20.99 -9.47 9.47
C GLU A 134 -19.81 -9.48 10.44
N GLU A 135 -18.78 -10.27 10.17
CA GLU A 135 -17.55 -10.29 10.96
C GLU A 135 -16.79 -8.96 10.91
N ALA A 136 -16.64 -8.38 9.72
CA ALA A 136 -16.01 -7.07 9.54
C ALA A 136 -16.80 -5.98 10.30
N LEU A 137 -18.13 -5.98 10.19
CA LEU A 137 -18.99 -5.05 10.90
C LEU A 137 -18.81 -5.19 12.42
N ALA A 138 -18.84 -6.41 12.95
CA ALA A 138 -18.68 -6.67 14.39
C ALA A 138 -17.33 -6.14 14.92
N ARG A 139 -16.25 -6.29 14.16
CA ARG A 139 -14.91 -5.81 14.55
C ARG A 139 -14.82 -4.28 14.61
N PHE A 140 -15.58 -3.58 13.79
CA PHE A 140 -15.49 -2.12 13.65
C PHE A 140 -16.62 -1.35 14.33
N GLN A 141 -17.70 -2.01 14.71
CA GLN A 141 -18.91 -1.37 15.26
C GLN A 141 -18.61 -0.39 16.39
N SER A 142 -17.80 -0.78 17.37
CA SER A 142 -17.50 0.09 18.51
C SER A 142 -16.65 1.30 18.12
N ALA A 143 -15.72 1.17 17.19
CA ALA A 143 -14.89 2.28 16.72
C ALA A 143 -15.71 3.31 15.95
N PHE A 144 -16.64 2.87 15.11
CA PHE A 144 -17.56 3.75 14.39
C PHE A 144 -18.53 4.46 15.35
N GLN A 145 -19.07 3.73 16.31
CA GLN A 145 -19.94 4.29 17.35
C GLN A 145 -19.23 5.34 18.19
N ALA A 146 -17.97 5.09 18.59
CA ALA A 146 -17.17 6.04 19.36
C ALA A 146 -16.91 7.35 18.58
N LYS A 147 -16.81 7.29 17.25
CA LYS A 147 -16.67 8.49 16.40
C LYS A 147 -18.01 9.15 16.08
N GLY A 148 -19.14 8.50 16.32
CA GLY A 148 -20.47 8.98 15.94
C GLY A 148 -20.73 8.87 14.44
N VAL A 149 -20.22 7.82 13.79
CA VAL A 149 -20.44 7.48 12.38
C VAL A 149 -21.28 6.21 12.33
N ALA A 150 -22.36 6.23 11.57
CA ALA A 150 -23.21 5.05 11.39
C ALA A 150 -22.50 4.02 10.50
N LEU A 151 -22.52 2.75 10.92
CA LEU A 151 -22.01 1.62 10.14
C LEU A 151 -23.15 0.64 9.90
N SER A 152 -23.48 0.37 8.65
CA SER A 152 -24.54 -0.54 8.24
C SER A 152 -24.07 -1.59 7.24
N LEU A 153 -24.85 -2.67 7.11
CA LEU A 153 -24.60 -3.77 6.20
C LEU A 153 -25.81 -4.03 5.32
N GLU A 154 -25.56 -4.17 4.03
CA GLU A 154 -26.53 -4.61 3.03
C GLU A 154 -25.94 -5.78 2.25
N ALA A 155 -26.53 -6.96 2.35
CA ALA A 155 -26.15 -8.11 1.54
C ALA A 155 -27.34 -8.53 0.67
N GLN A 156 -27.11 -8.71 -0.62
CA GLN A 156 -28.07 -9.34 -1.50
C GLN A 156 -28.31 -10.78 -1.05
N ASP A 157 -29.53 -11.26 -1.09
CA ASP A 157 -29.89 -12.62 -0.68
C ASP A 157 -30.79 -13.26 -1.77
N PRO A 158 -30.40 -14.47 -2.28
CA PRO A 158 -29.20 -15.25 -1.97
C PRO A 158 -27.93 -14.76 -2.68
N LEU A 159 -26.78 -15.00 -2.05
CA LEU A 159 -25.47 -14.84 -2.69
C LEU A 159 -24.75 -16.18 -2.78
N PRO A 160 -24.02 -16.46 -3.88
CA PRO A 160 -23.20 -17.64 -3.97
C PRO A 160 -21.99 -17.55 -3.00
N GLN A 161 -21.47 -18.68 -2.58
CA GLN A 161 -20.20 -18.72 -1.89
C GLN A 161 -19.07 -18.21 -2.79
N VAL A 162 -18.07 -17.59 -2.18
CA VAL A 162 -16.86 -17.12 -2.86
C VAL A 162 -15.68 -18.01 -2.47
N TRP A 163 -14.82 -18.29 -3.44
CA TRP A 163 -13.58 -19.02 -3.21
C TRP A 163 -12.46 -18.04 -2.90
N ALA A 164 -12.15 -17.85 -1.62
CA ALA A 164 -11.19 -16.86 -1.16
C ALA A 164 -10.51 -17.23 0.16
N ASP A 165 -9.43 -16.52 0.49
CA ASP A 165 -8.78 -16.60 1.79
C ASP A 165 -9.47 -15.63 2.75
N GLU A 166 -10.09 -16.16 3.79
CA GLU A 166 -10.88 -15.41 4.78
C GLU A 166 -10.08 -14.31 5.47
N GLU A 167 -8.85 -14.64 5.90
CA GLU A 167 -7.98 -13.67 6.59
C GLU A 167 -7.63 -12.50 5.66
N ARG A 168 -7.36 -12.79 4.40
CA ARG A 168 -7.01 -11.76 3.41
C ARG A 168 -8.19 -10.89 3.03
N VAL A 169 -9.37 -11.47 2.83
CA VAL A 169 -10.58 -10.68 2.58
C VAL A 169 -10.90 -9.77 3.76
N LEU A 170 -10.86 -10.30 4.99
CA LEU A 170 -11.07 -9.49 6.18
C LEU A 170 -10.02 -8.39 6.36
N GLN A 171 -8.77 -8.64 5.96
CA GLN A 171 -7.71 -7.63 5.96
C GLN A 171 -8.00 -6.50 4.96
N VAL A 172 -8.45 -6.83 3.75
CA VAL A 172 -8.87 -5.83 2.76
C VAL A 172 -10.03 -4.99 3.29
N LEU A 173 -11.06 -5.63 3.82
CA LEU A 173 -12.21 -4.95 4.42
C LEU A 173 -11.79 -4.05 5.60
N ALA A 174 -10.89 -4.53 6.45
CA ALA A 174 -10.36 -3.74 7.58
C ALA A 174 -9.60 -2.50 7.09
N ASN A 175 -8.81 -2.60 6.04
CA ASN A 175 -8.11 -1.45 5.44
C ASN A 175 -9.09 -0.41 4.87
N LEU A 176 -10.14 -0.87 4.18
CA LEU A 176 -11.15 0.01 3.62
C LEU A 176 -12.00 0.66 4.73
N LEU A 177 -12.41 -0.09 5.75
CA LEU A 177 -13.17 0.42 6.90
C LEU A 177 -12.36 1.40 7.75
N THR A 178 -11.08 1.14 7.97
CA THR A 178 -10.18 2.08 8.67
C THR A 178 -10.07 3.38 7.90
N ASN A 179 -9.98 3.31 6.58
CA ASN A 179 -9.92 4.47 5.71
C ASN A 179 -11.24 5.25 5.74
N ALA A 180 -12.37 4.56 5.61
CA ALA A 180 -13.70 5.16 5.71
C ALA A 180 -13.95 5.82 7.07
N LEU A 181 -13.57 5.14 8.16
CA LEU A 181 -13.68 5.71 9.53
C LEU A 181 -12.84 6.97 9.68
N ARG A 182 -11.65 7.02 9.09
CA ARG A 182 -10.77 8.19 9.15
C ARG A 182 -11.38 9.40 8.46
N HIS A 183 -11.89 9.21 7.25
CA HIS A 183 -12.31 10.30 6.36
C HIS A 183 -13.79 10.68 6.49
N THR A 184 -14.62 9.86 7.13
CA THR A 184 -16.02 10.18 7.36
C THR A 184 -16.17 11.01 8.64
N PRO A 185 -16.70 12.24 8.57
CA PRO A 185 -16.91 13.08 9.75
C PRO A 185 -18.01 12.51 10.65
N GLN A 186 -18.04 12.96 11.90
CA GLN A 186 -19.13 12.66 12.83
C GLN A 186 -20.49 13.00 12.21
N GLY A 187 -21.47 12.13 12.43
CA GLY A 187 -22.80 12.25 11.83
C GLY A 187 -22.90 11.65 10.43
N GLY A 188 -21.77 11.24 9.83
CA GLY A 188 -21.74 10.54 8.54
C GLY A 188 -22.12 9.07 8.64
N GLU A 189 -22.08 8.40 7.51
CA GLU A 189 -22.50 7.01 7.33
C GLU A 189 -21.47 6.24 6.50
N VAL A 190 -21.22 4.98 6.89
CA VAL A 190 -20.45 4.01 6.11
C VAL A 190 -21.30 2.76 5.91
N ARG A 191 -21.35 2.26 4.69
CA ARG A 191 -22.18 1.12 4.32
C ARG A 191 -21.33 0.02 3.70
N LEU A 192 -21.40 -1.16 4.31
CA LEU A 192 -20.86 -2.40 3.77
C LEU A 192 -21.88 -3.06 2.87
N ARG A 193 -21.51 -3.42 1.66
CA ARG A 193 -22.41 -4.09 0.72
C ARG A 193 -21.77 -5.30 0.09
N ALA A 194 -22.56 -6.35 -0.13
CA ALA A 194 -22.21 -7.49 -0.96
C ALA A 194 -23.34 -7.75 -1.96
N PHE A 195 -23.00 -7.87 -3.23
CA PHE A 195 -23.96 -8.10 -4.30
C PHE A 195 -23.34 -8.85 -5.47
N ARG A 196 -24.16 -9.54 -6.23
CA ARG A 196 -23.72 -10.25 -7.42
C ARG A 196 -23.41 -9.29 -8.54
N GLN A 197 -22.25 -9.46 -9.17
CA GLN A 197 -21.79 -8.71 -10.34
C GLN A 197 -21.32 -9.69 -11.42
N GLY A 198 -22.23 -10.07 -12.33
CA GLY A 198 -21.95 -11.14 -13.31
C GLY A 198 -21.69 -12.48 -12.63
N GLU A 199 -20.55 -13.07 -12.89
CA GLU A 199 -20.10 -14.35 -12.29
C GLU A 199 -19.37 -14.16 -10.94
N ALA A 200 -19.17 -12.92 -10.50
CA ALA A 200 -18.47 -12.60 -9.27
C ALA A 200 -19.42 -12.02 -8.20
N VAL A 201 -18.95 -12.00 -6.96
CA VAL A 201 -19.54 -11.24 -5.85
C VAL A 201 -18.67 -10.01 -5.60
N ALA A 202 -19.29 -8.85 -5.64
CA ALA A 202 -18.65 -7.59 -5.31
C ALA A 202 -18.85 -7.27 -3.82
N PHE A 203 -17.76 -6.86 -3.16
CA PHE A 203 -17.77 -6.26 -1.84
C PHE A 203 -17.53 -4.77 -1.98
N GLN A 204 -18.36 -3.95 -1.37
CA GLN A 204 -18.28 -2.50 -1.46
C GLN A 204 -18.28 -1.88 -0.06
N VAL A 205 -17.39 -0.92 0.14
CA VAL A 205 -17.41 -0.01 1.29
C VAL A 205 -17.72 1.38 0.75
N ALA A 206 -18.86 1.92 1.09
CA ALA A 206 -19.29 3.26 0.68
C ALA A 206 -19.34 4.19 1.89
N ASP A 207 -18.77 5.36 1.78
CA ASP A 207 -18.75 6.37 2.83
C ASP A 207 -19.35 7.70 2.34
N THR A 208 -19.79 8.53 3.29
CA THR A 208 -20.30 9.87 3.03
C THR A 208 -19.25 10.95 3.34
N GLY A 209 -17.99 10.58 3.25
CA GLY A 209 -16.85 11.50 3.44
C GLY A 209 -16.71 12.51 2.27
N PRO A 210 -15.64 13.30 2.28
CA PRO A 210 -15.44 14.37 1.28
C PRO A 210 -15.14 13.85 -0.13
N GLY A 211 -14.98 12.55 -0.32
CA GLY A 211 -14.58 11.94 -1.58
C GLY A 211 -13.09 12.16 -1.89
N ILE A 212 -12.70 11.67 -3.06
CA ILE A 212 -11.33 11.78 -3.57
C ILE A 212 -11.39 12.55 -4.90
N PRO A 213 -10.64 13.66 -5.06
CA PRO A 213 -10.55 14.38 -6.33
C PRO A 213 -10.09 13.45 -7.46
N GLU A 214 -10.64 13.62 -8.65
CA GLU A 214 -10.36 12.75 -9.81
C GLU A 214 -8.86 12.64 -10.13
N GLU A 215 -8.12 13.72 -9.97
CA GLU A 215 -6.66 13.78 -10.20
C GLU A 215 -5.86 12.83 -9.30
N HIS A 216 -6.40 12.46 -8.13
CA HIS A 216 -5.75 11.55 -7.19
C HIS A 216 -6.15 10.08 -7.38
N LEU A 217 -7.29 9.79 -8.03
CA LEU A 217 -7.80 8.43 -8.19
C LEU A 217 -6.81 7.45 -8.83
N PRO A 218 -6.04 7.81 -9.88
CA PRO A 218 -5.05 6.91 -10.46
C PRO A 218 -3.94 6.49 -9.51
N HIS A 219 -3.72 7.27 -8.43
CA HIS A 219 -2.58 7.14 -7.51
C HIS A 219 -2.93 6.54 -6.15
N ILE A 220 -4.21 6.39 -5.80
CA ILE A 220 -4.63 5.97 -4.44
C ILE A 220 -4.14 4.58 -4.03
N PHE A 221 -3.78 3.73 -4.98
CA PHE A 221 -3.20 2.40 -4.73
C PHE A 221 -1.66 2.41 -4.77
N GLU A 222 -1.04 3.56 -5.04
CA GLU A 222 0.40 3.69 -4.96
C GLU A 222 0.85 3.70 -3.49
N ARG A 223 2.04 3.17 -3.24
CA ARG A 223 2.58 3.08 -1.88
C ARG A 223 2.82 4.47 -1.32
N PHE A 224 2.42 4.67 -0.08
CA PHE A 224 2.60 5.93 0.65
C PHE A 224 1.94 7.14 -0.01
N TYR A 225 1.07 6.91 -1.01
CA TYR A 225 0.33 7.99 -1.63
C TYR A 225 -0.72 8.55 -0.68
N ARG A 226 -0.79 9.86 -0.59
CA ARG A 226 -1.70 10.59 0.29
C ARG A 226 -2.13 11.87 -0.40
N VAL A 227 -3.44 12.12 -0.43
CA VAL A 227 -4.02 13.33 -1.04
C VAL A 227 -3.57 14.60 -0.30
N ASP A 228 -3.48 14.55 1.02
CA ASP A 228 -3.01 15.65 1.86
C ASP A 228 -2.00 15.17 2.90
N LYS A 229 -0.72 15.47 2.66
CA LYS A 229 0.40 15.07 3.53
C LYS A 229 0.37 15.73 4.91
N ALA A 230 -0.16 16.94 5.03
CA ALA A 230 -0.15 17.70 6.26
C ALA A 230 -1.28 17.28 7.22
N ARG A 231 -2.49 17.11 6.71
CA ARG A 231 -3.67 16.72 7.48
C ARG A 231 -3.63 15.27 7.94
N SER A 232 -3.20 14.38 7.05
CA SER A 232 -3.12 12.94 7.32
C SER A 232 -2.09 12.56 8.37
N ARG A 233 -1.05 13.38 8.62
CA ARG A 233 -0.06 13.13 9.70
C ARG A 233 -0.68 13.17 11.08
N LYS A 234 -1.62 14.09 11.30
CA LYS A 234 -2.36 14.19 12.58
C LYS A 234 -3.30 12.98 12.80
N GLU A 235 -3.74 12.35 11.72
CA GLU A 235 -4.71 11.25 11.73
C GLU A 235 -4.08 9.85 11.64
N GLY A 236 -2.74 9.73 11.53
CA GLY A 236 -1.99 8.48 11.71
C GLY A 236 -2.06 7.46 10.56
N GLY A 237 -2.24 7.90 9.29
CA GLY A 237 -2.25 7.00 8.15
C GLY A 237 -0.87 6.81 7.52
N SER A 238 -0.46 5.56 7.24
CA SER A 238 0.81 5.24 6.56
C SER A 238 0.77 5.40 5.03
N GLY A 239 -0.42 5.46 4.43
CA GLY A 239 -0.59 5.46 2.97
C GLY A 239 -0.34 4.10 2.29
N VAL A 240 -0.27 3.02 3.06
CA VAL A 240 -0.01 1.65 2.57
C VAL A 240 -1.27 0.80 2.52
N GLY A 241 -2.31 1.11 3.30
CA GLY A 241 -3.49 0.28 3.45
C GLY A 241 -4.19 -0.05 2.13
N LEU A 242 -4.37 0.93 1.22
CA LEU A 242 -4.96 0.69 -0.10
C LEU A 242 -4.02 -0.08 -1.04
N THR A 243 -2.71 0.10 -0.94
CA THR A 243 -1.72 -0.69 -1.70
C THR A 243 -1.82 -2.17 -1.35
N VAL A 244 -2.00 -2.49 -0.07
CA VAL A 244 -2.18 -3.87 0.41
C VAL A 244 -3.52 -4.45 -0.04
N ALA A 245 -4.55 -3.62 -0.18
CA ALA A 245 -5.88 -4.01 -0.64
C ALA A 245 -5.95 -4.29 -2.15
N LYS A 246 -5.00 -3.81 -2.94
CA LYS A 246 -4.88 -4.08 -4.38
C LYS A 246 -4.38 -5.49 -4.67
#